data_1af4c536ffd405d1eac5d1573136dd08
#
_entry.id   1af4c536ffd405d1eac5d1573136dd08
#
_cell.length_a   1.000
_cell.length_b   1.000
_cell.length_c   1.000
_cell.angle_alpha   90.00
_cell.angle_beta   90.00
_cell.angle_gamma   90.00
#
_symmetry.space_group_name_H-M   'P 1'
#
loop_
_entity.id
_entity.type
_entity.pdbx_description
1 polymer ?
#
loop_
_entity_poly.entity_id
_entity_poly.type
_entity_poly.pdbx_seq_one_letter_code
_entity_poly.pdbx_strand_id
1 'polypeptide(L)'
;MTNYCIICKKDNNLKFIDDYKFEVESDLDFFGNLKIYGCKDCKIYFANPLPEPEKLNSFYSNIYRAPGRPHNHEYNMGEENLEDDRFLNYLSYLTTFIDFNKINNIFDFGAGIGDLGYLIKKNFQHINLHCCENDKFSLEILKRRGYQNYSSLEKINNKFDLIISLHTIEHLTSLDPVFELKTKLVSGGYFFFEVPNCPFDKSFINRPYDSPHIIFFTKESWYNISKLLELNLVDLTYASYSLDEAFKAMSESKDRFKYWKKDRLTFRDKLRKI
;
A
#
# COMPACT_ATOMS: atom_id res chain seq x y z
N MET A 1 -5.91 -25.23 -4.03
CA MET A 1 -6.48 -24.55 -2.85
C MET A 1 -5.62 -24.88 -1.65
N THR A 2 -5.30 -23.89 -0.85
CA THR A 2 -4.66 -24.08 0.45
C THR A 2 -5.73 -24.30 1.50
N ASN A 3 -5.45 -25.15 2.50
CA ASN A 3 -6.36 -25.37 3.64
C ASN A 3 -5.99 -24.48 4.84
N TYR A 4 -4.99 -23.62 4.70
CA TYR A 4 -4.46 -22.74 5.72
C TYR A 4 -4.53 -21.27 5.31
N CYS A 5 -4.55 -20.38 6.30
CA CYS A 5 -4.46 -18.95 6.09
C CYS A 5 -3.06 -18.57 5.60
N ILE A 6 -2.98 -17.83 4.51
CA ILE A 6 -1.69 -17.37 3.91
C ILE A 6 -0.91 -16.44 4.84
N ILE A 7 -1.55 -15.85 5.84
CA ILE A 7 -0.94 -14.90 6.78
C ILE A 7 -0.49 -15.60 8.06
N CYS A 8 -1.42 -16.17 8.84
CA CYS A 8 -1.08 -16.79 10.13
C CYS A 8 -0.71 -18.27 10.02
N LYS A 9 -0.77 -18.85 8.83
CA LYS A 9 -0.44 -20.25 8.50
C LYS A 9 -1.26 -21.30 9.26
N LYS A 10 -2.31 -20.90 9.99
CA LYS A 10 -3.18 -21.83 10.72
C LYS A 10 -4.15 -22.55 9.79
N ASP A 11 -4.28 -23.85 10.00
CA ASP A 11 -5.22 -24.72 9.29
C ASP A 11 -6.66 -24.55 9.80
N ASN A 12 -7.63 -24.97 8.99
CA ASN A 12 -9.05 -25.16 9.34
C ASN A 12 -9.81 -23.93 9.83
N ASN A 13 -9.23 -22.72 9.71
CA ASN A 13 -9.86 -21.46 10.11
C ASN A 13 -10.37 -20.62 8.94
N LEU A 14 -10.41 -21.22 7.74
CA LEU A 14 -10.90 -20.57 6.56
C LEU A 14 -12.41 -20.75 6.38
N LYS A 15 -13.07 -19.68 5.99
CA LYS A 15 -14.47 -19.68 5.59
C LYS A 15 -14.58 -19.17 4.16
N PHE A 16 -15.25 -19.92 3.29
CA PHE A 16 -15.66 -19.42 1.97
C PHE A 16 -16.58 -18.20 2.15
N ILE A 17 -16.34 -17.16 1.38
CA ILE A 17 -17.09 -15.91 1.42
C ILE A 17 -17.87 -15.72 0.12
N ASP A 18 -17.19 -15.73 -1.04
CA ASP A 18 -17.79 -15.47 -2.35
C ASP A 18 -16.87 -15.96 -3.47
N ASP A 19 -17.39 -16.01 -4.69
CA ASP A 19 -16.57 -16.13 -5.88
C ASP A 19 -15.85 -14.81 -6.16
N TYR A 20 -14.65 -14.88 -6.75
CA TYR A 20 -13.91 -13.67 -7.10
C TYR A 20 -14.60 -12.95 -8.26
N LYS A 21 -14.95 -11.68 -8.05
CA LYS A 21 -15.62 -10.82 -9.03
C LYS A 21 -14.61 -9.82 -9.57
N PHE A 22 -14.51 -9.72 -10.88
CA PHE A 22 -13.60 -8.82 -11.58
C PHE A 22 -14.39 -7.80 -12.40
N GLU A 23 -13.82 -6.61 -12.60
CA GLU A 23 -14.48 -5.51 -13.31
C GLU A 23 -14.39 -5.67 -14.83
N VAL A 24 -13.33 -6.29 -15.32
CA VAL A 24 -13.00 -6.36 -16.75
C VAL A 24 -13.05 -7.81 -17.21
N GLU A 25 -13.89 -8.10 -18.21
CA GLU A 25 -14.10 -9.46 -18.71
C GLU A 25 -12.80 -10.16 -19.17
N SER A 26 -11.84 -9.39 -19.70
CA SER A 26 -10.51 -9.92 -20.08
C SER A 26 -9.68 -10.43 -18.89
N ASP A 27 -10.10 -10.18 -17.64
CA ASP A 27 -9.43 -10.69 -16.45
C ASP A 27 -9.86 -12.12 -16.10
N LEU A 28 -10.87 -12.67 -16.80
CA LEU A 28 -11.39 -14.02 -16.60
C LEU A 28 -10.28 -15.08 -16.67
N ASP A 29 -9.37 -14.96 -17.63
CA ASP A 29 -8.27 -15.93 -17.82
C ASP A 29 -7.28 -15.94 -16.64
N PHE A 30 -7.20 -14.85 -15.89
CA PHE A 30 -6.26 -14.69 -14.77
C PHE A 30 -6.92 -14.99 -13.43
N PHE A 31 -8.18 -14.56 -13.26
CA PHE A 31 -8.84 -14.52 -11.94
C PHE A 31 -10.17 -15.30 -11.89
N GLY A 32 -10.68 -15.81 -13.03
CA GLY A 32 -12.01 -16.42 -13.12
C GLY A 32 -12.24 -17.68 -12.26
N ASN A 33 -11.17 -18.36 -11.86
CA ASN A 33 -11.24 -19.56 -11.01
C ASN A 33 -11.00 -19.27 -9.53
N LEU A 34 -10.79 -18.00 -9.17
CA LEU A 34 -10.49 -17.62 -7.80
C LEU A 34 -11.78 -17.54 -6.99
N LYS A 35 -11.62 -17.78 -5.70
CA LYS A 35 -12.67 -17.62 -4.68
C LYS A 35 -12.11 -16.84 -3.53
N ILE A 36 -12.97 -16.13 -2.83
CA ILE A 36 -12.56 -15.39 -1.63
C ILE A 36 -12.81 -16.23 -0.39
N TYR A 37 -11.78 -16.36 0.42
CA TYR A 37 -11.83 -16.98 1.73
C TYR A 37 -11.42 -15.98 2.81
N GLY A 38 -12.11 -16.04 3.95
CA GLY A 38 -11.79 -15.25 5.13
C GLY A 38 -11.17 -16.10 6.23
N CYS A 39 -10.11 -15.60 6.85
CA CYS A 39 -9.54 -16.20 8.04
C CYS A 39 -10.25 -15.70 9.30
N LYS A 40 -10.78 -16.61 10.11
CA LYS A 40 -11.49 -16.27 11.35
C LYS A 40 -10.58 -15.63 12.41
N ASP A 41 -9.29 -15.99 12.42
CA ASP A 41 -8.31 -15.49 13.39
C ASP A 41 -7.74 -14.12 12.95
N CYS A 42 -7.21 -14.04 11.72
CA CYS A 42 -6.57 -12.83 11.23
C CYS A 42 -7.54 -11.73 10.82
N LYS A 43 -8.81 -12.07 10.58
CA LYS A 43 -9.81 -11.14 10.04
C LYS A 43 -9.41 -10.55 8.67
N ILE A 44 -8.63 -11.32 7.91
CA ILE A 44 -8.19 -11.00 6.57
C ILE A 44 -8.93 -11.88 5.57
N TYR A 45 -9.11 -11.37 4.36
CA TYR A 45 -9.68 -12.13 3.26
C TYR A 45 -8.64 -12.24 2.14
N PHE A 46 -8.70 -13.31 1.37
CA PHE A 46 -7.75 -13.51 0.28
C PHE A 46 -8.30 -14.47 -0.79
N ALA A 47 -7.76 -14.36 -1.99
CA ALA A 47 -8.08 -15.27 -3.08
C ALA A 47 -7.50 -16.68 -2.82
N ASN A 48 -8.30 -17.71 -3.02
CA ASN A 48 -7.90 -19.11 -2.89
C ASN A 48 -8.65 -19.98 -3.92
N PRO A 49 -7.96 -20.66 -4.87
CA PRO A 49 -6.51 -20.76 -4.94
C PRO A 49 -5.85 -19.40 -5.18
N LEU A 50 -4.56 -19.29 -4.86
CA LEU A 50 -3.76 -18.13 -5.27
C LEU A 50 -3.53 -18.18 -6.78
N PRO A 51 -3.43 -17.03 -7.45
CA PRO A 51 -3.00 -17.00 -8.85
C PRO A 51 -1.63 -17.63 -9.01
N GLU A 52 -1.41 -18.30 -10.13
CA GLU A 52 -0.07 -18.82 -10.47
C GLU A 52 0.89 -17.64 -10.68
N PRO A 53 2.13 -17.67 -10.11
CA PRO A 53 3.08 -16.57 -10.18
C PRO A 53 3.37 -16.09 -11.61
N GLU A 54 3.49 -17.03 -12.58
CA GLU A 54 3.74 -16.71 -13.97
C GLU A 54 2.56 -15.95 -14.60
N LYS A 55 1.33 -16.35 -14.29
CA LYS A 55 0.12 -15.66 -14.75
C LYS A 55 0.06 -14.24 -14.17
N LEU A 56 0.34 -14.10 -12.88
CA LEU A 56 0.34 -12.79 -12.21
C LEU A 56 1.41 -11.87 -12.78
N ASN A 57 2.63 -12.38 -12.98
CA ASN A 57 3.71 -11.64 -13.64
C ASN A 57 3.35 -11.23 -15.06
N SER A 58 2.72 -12.13 -15.83
CA SER A 58 2.25 -11.83 -17.19
C SER A 58 1.17 -10.75 -17.20
N PHE A 59 0.25 -10.80 -16.22
CA PHE A 59 -0.78 -9.79 -16.06
C PHE A 59 -0.17 -8.40 -15.82
N TYR A 60 0.75 -8.27 -14.87
CA TYR A 60 1.39 -6.99 -14.55
C TYR A 60 2.25 -6.46 -15.71
N SER A 61 3.00 -7.34 -16.38
CA SER A 61 3.90 -6.94 -17.45
C SER A 61 3.19 -6.51 -18.73
N ASN A 62 2.00 -7.04 -19.01
CA ASN A 62 1.40 -6.92 -20.34
C ASN A 62 -0.03 -6.36 -20.33
N ILE A 63 -0.76 -6.46 -19.23
CA ILE A 63 -2.20 -6.19 -19.20
C ILE A 63 -2.56 -5.04 -18.25
N TYR A 64 -2.01 -5.03 -17.05
CA TYR A 64 -2.40 -4.13 -15.98
C TYR A 64 -2.43 -2.65 -16.40
N ARG A 65 -1.43 -2.21 -17.18
CA ARG A 65 -1.31 -0.83 -17.70
C ARG A 65 -1.53 -0.72 -19.20
N ALA A 66 -2.12 -1.73 -19.83
CA ALA A 66 -2.42 -1.67 -21.26
C ALA A 66 -3.44 -0.56 -21.58
N PRO A 67 -3.45 -0.02 -22.82
CA PRO A 67 -4.45 0.94 -23.26
C PRO A 67 -5.88 0.44 -23.00
N GLY A 68 -6.74 1.30 -22.49
CA GLY A 68 -8.13 0.98 -22.14
C GLY A 68 -8.33 0.31 -20.78
N ARG A 69 -7.26 0.09 -20.01
CA ARG A 69 -7.37 -0.43 -18.64
C ARG A 69 -7.60 0.70 -17.63
N PRO A 70 -8.27 0.43 -16.50
CA PRO A 70 -8.49 1.44 -15.44
C PRO A 70 -7.18 2.06 -14.90
N HIS A 71 -6.10 1.28 -14.91
CA HIS A 71 -4.78 1.69 -14.41
C HIS A 71 -3.82 2.13 -15.53
N ASN A 72 -4.34 2.30 -16.77
CA ASN A 72 -3.57 2.94 -17.82
C ASN A 72 -3.50 4.45 -17.53
N HIS A 73 -2.54 4.83 -16.71
CA HIS A 73 -2.22 6.23 -16.51
C HIS A 73 -1.24 6.64 -17.60
N GLU A 74 -1.67 7.50 -18.52
CA GLU A 74 -0.76 8.40 -19.23
C GLU A 74 -0.19 9.33 -18.14
N TYR A 75 0.88 8.89 -17.50
CA TYR A 75 1.57 9.71 -16.50
C TYR A 75 2.11 10.93 -17.22
N ASN A 76 1.43 12.06 -17.05
CA ASN A 76 2.02 13.35 -17.36
C ASN A 76 3.31 13.47 -16.54
N MET A 77 4.44 13.48 -17.24
CA MET A 77 5.78 13.49 -16.66
C MET A 77 6.16 14.85 -16.05
N GLY A 78 5.17 15.72 -15.80
CA GLY A 78 5.34 17.01 -15.16
C GLY A 78 5.51 16.90 -13.65
N GLU A 79 6.11 17.92 -13.06
CA GLU A 79 6.18 18.09 -11.58
C GLU A 79 4.79 18.22 -10.93
N GLU A 80 3.74 18.30 -11.74
CA GLU A 80 2.35 18.56 -11.39
C GLU A 80 1.75 17.54 -10.41
N ASN A 81 2.19 16.27 -10.44
CA ASN A 81 1.67 15.24 -9.53
C ASN A 81 2.14 15.39 -8.07
N LEU A 82 3.17 16.19 -7.80
CA LEU A 82 3.65 16.42 -6.43
C LEU A 82 2.74 17.35 -5.62
N GLU A 83 1.88 18.11 -6.29
CA GLU A 83 0.86 18.94 -5.66
C GLU A 83 -0.45 18.18 -5.43
N ASP A 84 -0.50 16.89 -5.77
CA ASP A 84 -1.65 16.05 -5.44
C ASP A 84 -1.90 16.10 -3.92
N ASP A 85 -3.08 16.57 -3.56
CA ASP A 85 -3.54 16.69 -2.17
C ASP A 85 -3.37 15.38 -1.39
N ARG A 86 -3.37 14.24 -2.06
CA ARG A 86 -3.16 12.91 -1.46
C ARG A 86 -1.76 12.79 -0.85
N PHE A 87 -0.70 13.06 -1.61
CA PHE A 87 0.68 12.91 -1.11
C PHE A 87 1.04 13.98 -0.09
N LEU A 88 0.52 15.19 -0.26
CA LEU A 88 0.63 16.24 0.77
C LEU A 88 -0.06 15.83 2.07
N ASN A 89 -1.21 15.16 1.98
CA ASN A 89 -1.91 14.63 3.14
C ASN A 89 -1.10 13.53 3.85
N TYR A 90 -0.48 12.61 3.09
CA TYR A 90 0.37 11.57 3.67
C TYR A 90 1.59 12.17 4.36
N LEU A 91 2.27 13.13 3.72
CA LEU A 91 3.40 13.79 4.34
C LEU A 91 2.98 14.51 5.63
N SER A 92 1.88 15.26 5.57
CA SER A 92 1.32 15.94 6.76
C SER A 92 0.98 14.95 7.89
N TYR A 93 0.37 13.81 7.55
CA TYR A 93 0.06 12.76 8.51
C TYR A 93 1.33 12.14 9.11
N LEU A 94 2.30 11.79 8.30
CA LEU A 94 3.54 11.19 8.75
C LEU A 94 4.34 12.12 9.67
N THR A 95 4.35 13.43 9.41
CA THR A 95 5.05 14.41 10.27
C THR A 95 4.46 14.53 11.68
N THR A 96 3.27 13.96 11.93
CA THR A 96 2.71 13.90 13.29
C THR A 96 3.38 12.85 14.17
N PHE A 97 4.04 11.86 13.56
CA PHE A 97 4.67 10.72 14.24
C PHE A 97 6.18 10.65 14.02
N ILE A 98 6.67 11.18 12.89
CA ILE A 98 8.04 11.02 12.42
C ILE A 98 8.74 12.36 12.33
N ASP A 99 9.86 12.50 13.04
CA ASP A 99 10.79 13.61 12.85
C ASP A 99 11.72 13.31 11.66
N PHE A 100 11.37 13.83 10.50
CA PHE A 100 12.10 13.57 9.26
C PHE A 100 13.56 14.10 9.27
N ASN A 101 13.93 14.99 10.21
CA ASN A 101 15.33 15.38 10.35
C ASN A 101 16.21 14.24 10.89
N LYS A 102 15.60 13.19 11.44
CA LYS A 102 16.29 11.98 11.95
C LYS A 102 16.23 10.79 11.00
N ILE A 103 15.49 10.92 9.91
CA ILE A 103 15.35 9.89 8.86
C ILE A 103 16.45 10.09 7.83
N ASN A 104 17.26 9.06 7.58
CA ASN A 104 18.30 9.10 6.56
C ASN A 104 17.98 8.25 5.33
N ASN A 105 17.33 7.12 5.53
CA ASN A 105 17.06 6.15 4.46
C ASN A 105 15.58 5.75 4.46
N ILE A 106 14.94 5.97 3.33
CA ILE A 106 13.56 5.53 3.06
C ILE A 106 13.58 4.42 2.02
N PHE A 107 12.81 3.36 2.27
CA PHE A 107 12.56 2.31 1.30
C PHE A 107 11.09 2.31 0.89
N ASP A 108 10.83 2.36 -0.42
CA ASP A 108 9.49 2.35 -1.00
C ASP A 108 9.26 1.02 -1.74
N PHE A 109 8.42 0.18 -1.18
CA PHE A 109 8.14 -1.15 -1.71
C PHE A 109 6.95 -1.11 -2.67
N GLY A 110 7.20 -1.40 -3.94
CA GLY A 110 6.23 -1.21 -5.02
C GLY A 110 5.99 0.27 -5.26
N ALA A 111 7.08 1.03 -5.43
CA ALA A 111 7.06 2.49 -5.42
C ALA A 111 6.22 3.12 -6.54
N GLY A 112 5.89 2.38 -7.62
CA GLY A 112 5.37 2.98 -8.82
C GLY A 112 6.32 4.07 -9.31
N ILE A 113 5.85 5.30 -9.45
CA ILE A 113 6.72 6.44 -9.81
C ILE A 113 7.33 7.15 -8.59
N GLY A 114 7.03 6.73 -7.35
CA GLY A 114 7.69 7.17 -6.12
C GLY A 114 7.31 8.58 -5.65
N ASP A 115 6.07 9.00 -5.84
CA ASP A 115 5.62 10.37 -5.56
C ASP A 115 5.83 10.78 -4.10
N LEU A 116 5.40 9.92 -3.13
CA LEU A 116 5.50 10.26 -1.72
C LEU A 116 6.96 10.38 -1.26
N GLY A 117 7.82 9.43 -1.59
CA GLY A 117 9.23 9.48 -1.20
C GLY A 117 9.94 10.67 -1.85
N TYR A 118 9.64 10.98 -3.10
CA TYR A 118 10.19 12.14 -3.78
C TYR A 118 9.71 13.46 -3.18
N LEU A 119 8.44 13.56 -2.80
CA LEU A 119 7.91 14.71 -2.07
C LEU A 119 8.61 14.87 -0.71
N ILE A 120 8.84 13.78 0.01
CA ILE A 120 9.60 13.80 1.28
C ILE A 120 11.02 14.32 1.01
N LYS A 121 11.72 13.80 0.01
CA LYS A 121 13.09 14.22 -0.33
C LYS A 121 13.17 15.69 -0.75
N LYS A 122 12.18 16.21 -1.47
CA LYS A 122 12.15 17.66 -1.79
C LYS A 122 12.10 18.55 -0.55
N ASN A 123 11.44 18.09 0.53
CA ASN A 123 11.35 18.81 1.80
C ASN A 123 12.55 18.53 2.74
N PHE A 124 13.18 17.34 2.59
CA PHE A 124 14.26 16.86 3.46
C PHE A 124 15.38 16.27 2.58
N GLN A 125 16.19 17.17 2.00
CA GLN A 125 17.14 16.83 0.92
C GLN A 125 18.23 15.81 1.28
N HIS A 126 18.54 15.66 2.58
CA HIS A 126 19.53 14.69 3.08
C HIS A 126 19.08 13.23 2.98
N ILE A 127 17.78 12.97 2.79
CA ILE A 127 17.21 11.62 2.78
C ILE A 127 17.60 10.88 1.49
N ASN A 128 18.04 9.64 1.64
CA ASN A 128 18.28 8.72 0.55
C ASN A 128 17.04 7.91 0.26
N LEU A 129 16.68 7.79 -1.02
CA LEU A 129 15.53 7.05 -1.50
C LEU A 129 15.95 5.73 -2.10
N HIS A 130 15.31 4.65 -1.66
CA HIS A 130 15.50 3.30 -2.14
C HIS A 130 14.15 2.70 -2.49
N CYS A 131 14.09 1.79 -3.45
CA CYS A 131 12.86 1.11 -3.82
C CYS A 131 13.09 -0.30 -4.34
N CYS A 132 11.99 -1.06 -4.43
CA CYS A 132 11.89 -2.26 -5.24
C CYS A 132 10.66 -2.07 -6.15
N GLU A 133 10.92 -1.88 -7.44
CA GLU A 133 9.92 -1.69 -8.48
C GLU A 133 10.36 -2.42 -9.74
N ASN A 134 9.44 -3.04 -10.47
CA ASN A 134 9.73 -3.85 -11.67
C ASN A 134 9.13 -3.27 -12.96
N ASP A 135 8.20 -2.31 -12.85
CA ASP A 135 7.63 -1.65 -14.03
C ASP A 135 8.65 -0.74 -14.71
N LYS A 136 8.97 -1.05 -15.97
CA LYS A 136 10.03 -0.37 -16.73
C LYS A 136 9.81 1.13 -16.87
N PHE A 137 8.55 1.55 -17.01
CA PHE A 137 8.21 2.97 -17.14
C PHE A 137 8.47 3.70 -15.81
N SER A 138 8.03 3.12 -14.72
CA SER A 138 8.26 3.65 -13.37
C SER A 138 9.75 3.75 -13.05
N LEU A 139 10.56 2.77 -13.46
CA LEU A 139 12.01 2.77 -13.22
C LEU A 139 12.73 3.96 -13.83
N GLU A 140 12.34 4.42 -15.02
CA GLU A 140 12.93 5.60 -15.64
C GLU A 140 12.64 6.89 -14.84
N ILE A 141 11.44 6.99 -14.27
CA ILE A 141 11.04 8.12 -13.43
C ILE A 141 11.77 8.07 -12.10
N LEU A 142 11.78 6.91 -11.45
CA LEU A 142 12.46 6.70 -10.18
C LEU A 142 13.94 7.05 -10.25
N LYS A 143 14.62 6.66 -11.34
CA LYS A 143 16.02 7.02 -11.59
C LYS A 143 16.22 8.53 -11.64
N ARG A 144 15.35 9.26 -12.38
CA ARG A 144 15.41 10.74 -12.44
C ARG A 144 15.15 11.40 -11.09
N ARG A 145 14.28 10.78 -10.25
CA ARG A 145 13.96 11.23 -8.89
C ARG A 145 15.01 10.84 -7.86
N GLY A 146 16.09 10.15 -8.28
CA GLY A 146 17.23 9.79 -7.43
C GLY A 146 16.99 8.61 -6.52
N TYR A 147 16.10 7.71 -6.91
CA TYR A 147 15.91 6.43 -6.21
C TYR A 147 17.00 5.43 -6.60
N GLN A 148 17.47 4.66 -5.61
CA GLN A 148 18.22 3.45 -5.82
C GLN A 148 17.25 2.28 -5.88
N ASN A 149 17.10 1.64 -7.06
CA ASN A 149 16.23 0.48 -7.21
C ASN A 149 16.98 -0.83 -6.98
N TYR A 150 16.34 -1.75 -6.25
CA TYR A 150 16.77 -3.13 -6.08
C TYR A 150 15.83 -4.06 -6.88
N SER A 151 16.40 -5.00 -7.62
CA SER A 151 15.59 -5.95 -8.41
C SER A 151 14.94 -7.06 -7.57
N SER A 152 15.32 -7.18 -6.30
CA SER A 152 14.69 -8.08 -5.31
C SER A 152 15.08 -7.68 -3.89
N LEU A 153 14.28 -8.07 -2.90
CA LEU A 153 14.53 -7.78 -1.49
C LEU A 153 15.81 -8.44 -0.96
N GLU A 154 16.14 -9.63 -1.46
CA GLU A 154 17.32 -10.39 -1.06
C GLU A 154 18.64 -9.65 -1.33
N LYS A 155 18.65 -8.75 -2.33
CA LYS A 155 19.82 -7.93 -2.68
C LYS A 155 20.01 -6.71 -1.78
N ILE A 156 19.11 -6.49 -0.85
CA ILE A 156 19.14 -5.35 0.06
C ILE A 156 20.00 -5.70 1.27
N ASN A 157 21.11 -5.02 1.43
CA ASN A 157 21.95 -5.11 2.63
C ASN A 157 21.75 -3.91 3.58
N ASN A 158 21.10 -2.87 3.12
CA ASN A 158 20.83 -1.65 3.88
C ASN A 158 19.74 -1.87 4.94
N LYS A 159 19.74 -0.99 5.94
CA LYS A 159 18.64 -0.81 6.88
C LYS A 159 17.97 0.55 6.61
N PHE A 160 16.68 0.64 6.93
CA PHE A 160 15.87 1.79 6.63
C PHE A 160 15.20 2.33 7.90
N ASP A 161 15.10 3.66 7.97
CA ASP A 161 14.42 4.35 9.06
C ASP A 161 12.90 4.37 8.85
N LEU A 162 12.48 4.42 7.58
CA LEU A 162 11.09 4.37 7.16
C LEU A 162 10.95 3.43 5.95
N ILE A 163 10.00 2.51 6.02
CA ILE A 163 9.57 1.69 4.89
C ILE A 163 8.15 2.11 4.53
N ILE A 164 7.93 2.44 3.27
CA ILE A 164 6.64 2.84 2.68
C ILE A 164 6.15 1.71 1.79
N SER A 165 4.86 1.45 1.78
CA SER A 165 4.21 0.61 0.76
C SER A 165 2.77 1.09 0.57
N LEU A 166 2.50 1.66 -0.60
CA LEU A 166 1.20 2.21 -0.97
C LEU A 166 0.60 1.39 -2.09
N HIS A 167 -0.59 0.82 -1.87
CA HIS A 167 -1.30 0.02 -2.88
C HIS A 167 -0.43 -1.06 -3.55
N THR A 168 0.28 -1.85 -2.73
CA THR A 168 1.21 -2.87 -3.22
C THR A 168 0.96 -4.23 -2.56
N ILE A 169 0.84 -4.26 -1.24
CA ILE A 169 0.81 -5.54 -0.51
C ILE A 169 -0.49 -6.31 -0.70
N GLU A 170 -1.56 -5.66 -1.12
CA GLU A 170 -2.83 -6.30 -1.52
C GLU A 170 -2.72 -7.13 -2.80
N HIS A 171 -1.67 -6.91 -3.58
CA HIS A 171 -1.39 -7.65 -4.81
C HIS A 171 -0.47 -8.87 -4.61
N LEU A 172 0.07 -9.03 -3.41
CA LEU A 172 0.97 -10.14 -3.10
C LEU A 172 0.21 -11.47 -2.92
N THR A 173 0.88 -12.57 -3.23
CA THR A 173 0.37 -13.92 -2.96
C THR A 173 0.70 -14.43 -1.55
N SER A 174 1.54 -13.71 -0.81
CA SER A 174 1.81 -13.92 0.61
C SER A 174 2.31 -12.62 1.24
N LEU A 175 2.37 -12.55 2.58
CA LEU A 175 3.05 -11.45 3.29
C LEU A 175 4.53 -11.74 3.61
N ASP A 176 5.10 -12.81 3.06
CA ASP A 176 6.51 -13.13 3.29
C ASP A 176 7.46 -11.97 2.93
N PRO A 177 7.23 -11.20 1.83
CA PRO A 177 8.01 -10.01 1.54
C PRO A 177 7.92 -8.93 2.65
N VAL A 178 6.77 -8.79 3.31
CA VAL A 178 6.60 -7.83 4.41
C VAL A 178 7.39 -8.28 5.65
N PHE A 179 7.41 -9.59 5.93
CA PHE A 179 8.26 -10.15 7.00
C PHE A 179 9.75 -9.96 6.70
N GLU A 180 10.16 -10.12 5.46
CA GLU A 180 11.53 -9.85 5.04
C GLU A 180 11.88 -8.37 5.21
N LEU A 181 11.02 -7.45 4.76
CA LEU A 181 11.19 -6.01 4.93
C LEU A 181 11.31 -5.60 6.41
N LYS A 182 10.57 -6.26 7.32
CA LYS A 182 10.75 -6.05 8.77
C LYS A 182 12.21 -6.24 9.18
N THR A 183 12.89 -7.23 8.62
CA THR A 183 14.31 -7.46 8.94
C THR A 183 15.22 -6.32 8.46
N LYS A 184 14.78 -5.51 7.51
CA LYS A 184 15.52 -4.36 6.97
C LYS A 184 15.22 -3.05 7.71
N LEU A 185 14.24 -3.05 8.64
CA LEU A 185 13.94 -1.88 9.45
C LEU A 185 14.99 -1.71 10.56
N VAL A 186 15.39 -0.46 10.83
CA VAL A 186 16.22 -0.16 12.01
C VAL A 186 15.37 -0.28 13.29
N SER A 187 16.03 -0.44 14.43
CA SER A 187 15.35 -0.35 15.73
C SER A 187 14.72 1.03 15.90
N GLY A 188 13.43 1.09 16.21
CA GLY A 188 12.67 2.34 16.29
C GLY A 188 12.27 2.95 14.95
N GLY A 189 12.53 2.26 13.85
CA GLY A 189 12.07 2.66 12.52
C GLY A 189 10.57 2.45 12.31
N TYR A 190 10.04 2.98 11.22
CA TYR A 190 8.62 3.02 10.93
C TYR A 190 8.26 2.23 9.67
N PHE A 191 7.11 1.55 9.71
CA PHE A 191 6.38 1.11 8.51
C PHE A 191 5.18 2.00 8.27
N PHE A 192 5.01 2.44 7.03
CA PHE A 192 3.80 3.11 6.56
C PHE A 192 3.16 2.32 5.43
N PHE A 193 1.97 1.77 5.70
CA PHE A 193 1.19 1.03 4.72
C PHE A 193 -0.09 1.78 4.38
N GLU A 194 -0.46 1.75 3.11
CA GLU A 194 -1.80 2.05 2.66
C GLU A 194 -2.31 0.95 1.74
N VAL A 195 -3.51 0.48 2.03
CA VAL A 195 -4.24 -0.51 1.24
C VAL A 195 -5.73 -0.21 1.27
N PRO A 196 -6.52 -0.68 0.29
CA PRO A 196 -7.96 -0.58 0.33
C PRO A 196 -8.53 -1.25 1.58
N ASN A 197 -9.45 -0.58 2.27
CA ASN A 197 -10.21 -1.18 3.35
C ASN A 197 -11.36 -1.99 2.78
N CYS A 198 -11.38 -3.27 3.08
CA CYS A 198 -12.33 -4.24 2.53
C CYS A 198 -13.18 -4.87 3.67
N PRO A 199 -14.25 -4.22 4.13
CA PRO A 199 -15.03 -4.69 5.29
C PRO A 199 -15.80 -5.99 5.03
N PHE A 200 -15.95 -6.41 3.76
CA PHE A 200 -16.74 -7.57 3.34
C PHE A 200 -18.17 -7.59 3.89
N ASP A 201 -18.75 -6.42 4.03
CA ASP A 201 -20.18 -6.25 4.27
C ASP A 201 -21.00 -6.49 2.97
N LYS A 202 -22.33 -6.40 3.09
CA LYS A 202 -23.22 -6.63 1.95
C LYS A 202 -22.96 -5.65 0.79
N SER A 203 -22.53 -4.43 1.06
CA SER A 203 -22.26 -3.43 0.04
C SER A 203 -20.97 -3.76 -0.73
N PHE A 204 -19.97 -4.25 -0.04
CA PHE A 204 -18.71 -4.67 -0.63
C PHE A 204 -18.87 -5.94 -1.48
N ILE A 205 -19.55 -6.97 -0.96
CA ILE A 205 -19.73 -8.28 -1.64
C ILE A 205 -20.51 -8.13 -2.95
N ASN A 206 -21.39 -7.14 -3.06
CA ASN A 206 -22.25 -6.96 -4.24
C ASN A 206 -21.58 -6.18 -5.39
N ARG A 207 -20.34 -5.75 -5.27
CA ARG A 207 -19.60 -5.06 -6.33
C ARG A 207 -18.44 -5.92 -6.85
N PRO A 208 -17.96 -5.70 -8.09
CA PRO A 208 -16.72 -6.29 -8.54
C PRO A 208 -15.55 -5.87 -7.63
N TYR A 209 -14.56 -6.77 -7.51
CA TYR A 209 -13.32 -6.46 -6.81
C TYR A 209 -12.35 -5.79 -7.78
N ASP A 210 -11.61 -4.79 -7.29
CA ASP A 210 -10.55 -4.21 -8.09
C ASP A 210 -9.50 -5.28 -8.39
N SER A 211 -9.40 -5.68 -9.64
CA SER A 211 -8.36 -6.58 -10.08
C SER A 211 -7.04 -5.79 -10.19
N PRO A 212 -5.95 -6.35 -9.76
CA PRO A 212 -5.68 -7.73 -9.33
C PRO A 212 -5.48 -7.89 -7.81
N HIS A 213 -6.36 -7.36 -6.97
CA HIS A 213 -6.24 -7.52 -5.52
C HIS A 213 -6.38 -8.99 -5.13
N ILE A 214 -5.39 -9.53 -4.44
CA ILE A 214 -5.32 -10.91 -3.97
C ILE A 214 -5.60 -11.00 -2.48
N ILE A 215 -5.11 -10.01 -1.71
CA ILE A 215 -5.30 -9.90 -0.27
C ILE A 215 -6.21 -8.69 0.01
N PHE A 216 -7.21 -8.90 0.84
CA PHE A 216 -8.18 -7.89 1.21
C PHE A 216 -8.09 -7.61 2.70
N PHE A 217 -7.63 -6.42 3.03
CA PHE A 217 -7.37 -6.00 4.40
C PHE A 217 -8.61 -5.39 5.03
N THR A 218 -8.81 -5.69 6.30
CA THR A 218 -9.81 -5.02 7.16
C THR A 218 -9.09 -4.22 8.23
N LYS A 219 -9.81 -3.31 8.89
CA LYS A 219 -9.27 -2.61 10.06
C LYS A 219 -8.79 -3.59 11.14
N GLU A 220 -9.55 -4.65 11.38
CA GLU A 220 -9.24 -5.66 12.39
C GLU A 220 -8.01 -6.49 12.02
N SER A 221 -7.78 -6.72 10.71
CA SER A 221 -6.61 -7.50 10.27
C SER A 221 -5.30 -6.84 10.63
N TRP A 222 -5.22 -5.50 10.66
CA TRP A 222 -4.01 -4.76 10.98
C TRP A 222 -3.54 -4.97 12.43
N TYR A 223 -4.47 -5.11 13.39
CA TYR A 223 -4.10 -5.46 14.77
C TYR A 223 -3.46 -6.84 14.89
N ASN A 224 -3.86 -7.78 14.03
CA ASN A 224 -3.29 -9.12 14.00
C ASN A 224 -1.96 -9.15 13.23
N ILE A 225 -1.89 -8.43 12.11
CA ILE A 225 -0.66 -8.33 11.31
C ILE A 225 0.46 -7.64 12.09
N SER A 226 0.17 -6.55 12.81
CA SER A 226 1.18 -5.87 13.64
C SER A 226 1.75 -6.80 14.71
N LYS A 227 0.91 -7.63 15.34
CA LYS A 227 1.37 -8.65 16.30
C LYS A 227 2.24 -9.72 15.64
N LEU A 228 1.84 -10.22 14.47
CA LEU A 228 2.63 -11.22 13.72
C LEU A 228 3.98 -10.65 13.27
N LEU A 229 4.02 -9.38 12.92
CA LEU A 229 5.25 -8.66 12.58
C LEU A 229 6.05 -8.24 13.83
N GLU A 230 5.51 -8.41 15.03
CA GLU A 230 6.10 -7.92 16.29
C GLU A 230 6.41 -6.40 16.21
N LEU A 231 5.48 -5.64 15.67
CA LEU A 231 5.54 -4.20 15.54
C LEU A 231 4.43 -3.55 16.39
N ASN A 232 4.74 -2.38 16.93
CA ASN A 232 3.75 -1.57 17.63
C ASN A 232 2.91 -0.82 16.58
N LEU A 233 1.59 -1.01 16.62
CA LEU A 233 0.68 -0.22 15.81
C LEU A 233 0.59 1.19 16.41
N VAL A 234 1.21 2.17 15.74
CA VAL A 234 1.26 3.57 16.21
C VAL A 234 -0.06 4.26 15.96
N ASP A 235 -0.58 4.15 14.74
CA ASP A 235 -1.90 4.66 14.36
C ASP A 235 -2.53 3.85 13.24
N LEU A 236 -3.85 3.91 13.12
CA LEU A 236 -4.64 3.26 12.07
C LEU A 236 -5.83 4.15 11.74
N THR A 237 -5.81 4.74 10.55
CA THR A 237 -6.85 5.66 10.09
C THR A 237 -7.29 5.33 8.68
N TYR A 238 -8.36 5.98 8.23
CA TYR A 238 -8.82 5.92 6.86
C TYR A 238 -8.29 7.13 6.09
N ALA A 239 -7.80 6.87 4.86
CA ALA A 239 -7.51 7.89 3.88
C ALA A 239 -8.52 7.82 2.74
N SER A 240 -8.82 8.95 2.10
CA SER A 240 -9.68 9.02 0.93
C SER A 240 -9.09 9.98 -0.10
N TYR A 241 -9.38 9.73 -1.37
CA TYR A 241 -8.96 10.58 -2.48
C TYR A 241 -9.60 11.98 -2.43
N SER A 242 -10.81 12.10 -1.87
CA SER A 242 -11.46 13.38 -1.65
C SER A 242 -11.48 13.75 -0.18
N LEU A 243 -11.33 15.06 0.10
CA LEU A 243 -11.45 15.60 1.44
C LEU A 243 -12.81 15.31 2.08
N ASP A 244 -13.87 15.35 1.28
CA ASP A 244 -15.24 15.14 1.76
C ASP A 244 -15.48 13.68 2.17
N GLU A 245 -14.92 12.73 1.44
CA GLU A 245 -14.98 11.32 1.80
C GLU A 245 -14.09 11.01 3.00
N ALA A 246 -12.88 11.59 3.07
CA ALA A 246 -12.04 11.49 4.26
C ALA A 246 -12.76 12.09 5.48
N PHE A 247 -13.43 13.22 5.34
CA PHE A 247 -14.25 13.83 6.39
C PHE A 247 -15.43 12.94 6.79
N LYS A 248 -16.08 12.27 5.85
CA LYS A 248 -17.19 11.34 6.12
C LYS A 248 -16.71 10.09 6.86
N ALA A 249 -15.61 9.47 6.42
CA ALA A 249 -15.00 8.32 7.07
C ALA A 249 -14.45 8.63 8.48
N MET A 250 -13.91 9.83 8.67
CA MET A 250 -13.37 10.31 9.96
C MET A 250 -14.44 10.82 10.93
N SER A 251 -15.63 11.17 10.43
CA SER A 251 -16.77 11.60 11.30
C SER A 251 -17.26 10.49 12.22
N GLU A 252 -16.91 9.23 11.91
CA GLU A 252 -17.21 8.07 12.76
C GLU A 252 -16.21 7.91 13.94
N SER A 253 -15.07 8.62 13.92
CA SER A 253 -14.10 8.65 15.03
C SER A 253 -13.94 10.09 15.58
N LYS A 254 -14.86 10.47 16.47
CA LYS A 254 -15.05 11.86 16.93
C LYS A 254 -13.81 12.55 17.53
N ASP A 255 -12.83 11.84 18.06
CA ASP A 255 -11.72 12.45 18.81
C ASP A 255 -10.51 12.87 17.97
N ARG A 256 -10.26 12.22 16.82
CA ARG A 256 -9.09 12.51 15.96
C ARG A 256 -9.29 13.69 15.02
N PHE A 257 -10.54 13.99 14.66
CA PHE A 257 -10.90 15.08 13.76
C PHE A 257 -10.45 16.48 14.25
N LYS A 258 -10.39 16.68 15.55
CA LYS A 258 -10.05 17.97 16.17
C LYS A 258 -8.58 18.34 15.97
N TYR A 259 -7.69 17.37 15.96
CA TYR A 259 -6.24 17.57 15.76
C TYR A 259 -5.87 17.78 14.29
N TRP A 260 -6.45 17.01 13.39
CA TRP A 260 -6.15 17.06 11.96
C TRP A 260 -6.49 18.41 11.30
N LYS A 261 -7.60 19.01 11.70
CA LYS A 261 -8.07 20.29 11.15
C LYS A 261 -7.19 21.48 11.58
N LYS A 262 -6.58 21.42 12.76
CA LYS A 262 -5.76 22.50 13.31
C LYS A 262 -4.36 22.55 12.71
N ASP A 263 -3.74 21.38 12.49
CA ASP A 263 -2.36 21.29 12.02
C ASP A 263 -2.23 21.44 10.51
N ARG A 264 -3.27 21.13 9.77
CA ARG A 264 -3.30 21.22 8.31
C ARG A 264 -3.17 22.65 7.76
N LEU A 265 -3.83 23.62 8.39
CA LEU A 265 -3.70 25.03 8.02
C LEU A 265 -2.28 25.57 8.30
N THR A 266 -1.68 25.13 9.41
CA THR A 266 -0.33 25.53 9.81
C THR A 266 0.75 24.92 8.92
N PHE A 267 0.54 23.72 8.40
CA PHE A 267 1.51 23.02 7.55
C PHE A 267 1.52 23.56 6.11
N ARG A 268 0.35 23.79 5.49
CA ARG A 268 0.25 24.48 4.19
C ARG A 268 0.91 25.86 4.22
N ASP A 269 0.73 26.62 5.29
CA ASP A 269 1.35 27.93 5.47
C ASP A 269 2.85 27.84 5.67
N LYS A 270 3.36 26.76 6.26
CA LYS A 270 4.80 26.50 6.42
C LYS A 270 5.46 26.08 5.10
N LEU A 271 4.81 25.20 4.30
CA LEU A 271 5.32 24.78 2.98
C LEU A 271 5.35 25.92 1.95
N ARG A 272 4.46 26.92 2.06
CA ARG A 272 4.46 28.11 1.18
C ARG A 272 5.52 29.15 1.56
N LYS A 273 6.20 28.96 2.68
CA LYS A 273 7.26 29.86 3.18
C LYS A 273 8.67 29.28 3.03
N ILE A 274 8.79 28.05 2.52
CA ILE A 274 10.03 27.41 2.12
C ILE A 274 10.16 27.50 0.60
#